data_90b47b60cdb5accbd3cb247d9230dbe9
#
_entry.id   90b47b60cdb5accbd3cb247d9230dbe9
#
_cell.length_a   1.000
_cell.length_b   1.000
_cell.length_c   1.000
_cell.angle_alpha   90.00
_cell.angle_beta   90.00
_cell.angle_gamma   90.00
#
_symmetry.space_group_name_H-M   'P 1'
#
loop_
_entity.id
_entity.type
_entity.pdbx_description
1 polymer ?
#
loop_
_entity_poly.entity_id
_entity_poly.type
_entity_poly.pdbx_seq_one_letter_code
_entity_poly.pdbx_strand_id
1 'polypeptide(L)'
;MVDDPQNIRPPACAIWKSRDVTAVSSLVLGQGDQVNASRKRRTLENAIQESRDIIQRVKDEVGAPGIVVGVCVDGEHVWKEGSGYSDVENRVHCNSETVMRIASISKVITMTIVAKLMENNQLDIDKPVQEYVKEFPEKTFEGEKVTITTRHLLSHVSGIRHYETAEEIQKKKQEKEREKKEGKKLVKNENELKIKEYNLKEKYASVKDALMIFKDDELIHKPGTEFLYSTHAWTLVSAVLEGATKKEFPDMLRSLFKELGMTRTYLDENEPLIYGRSRFYERNNKGKIMNTPYVDNSYKWAGGGLLSTVGDLLKFGNVILYSYQWHPNNFSSELSTGIHMSNKSEELVVNHEKDIIKAKGLPGYLSRQTIVKTWDVNEKAKCSWDKNGHFALGWAVVPEKKTNGCCQEQRFYISHTGGAVGASSALVILPREGEGSHTVPPSGVVVGIITNLSSVGLAKVAMEIAALFEDVPMPIQGK
;
A
#
# COMPACT_ATOMS: atom_id res chain seq x y z
N MET A 1 33.56 -20.66 -7.79
CA MET A 1 32.60 -20.09 -6.82
C MET A 1 31.71 -19.18 -7.64
N VAL A 2 30.50 -19.63 -7.87
CA VAL A 2 29.54 -19.03 -8.80
C VAL A 2 28.75 -17.99 -8.01
N ASP A 3 28.93 -16.69 -8.37
CA ASP A 3 28.17 -15.59 -7.79
C ASP A 3 26.72 -15.62 -8.28
N ASP A 4 25.80 -15.56 -7.32
CA ASP A 4 24.36 -15.60 -7.45
C ASP A 4 23.83 -14.38 -8.24
N PRO A 5 23.05 -14.56 -9.34
CA PRO A 5 22.55 -13.46 -10.18
C PRO A 5 21.29 -12.74 -9.62
N GLN A 6 20.91 -12.92 -8.35
CA GLN A 6 19.61 -12.48 -7.81
C GLN A 6 19.60 -11.10 -7.14
N ASN A 7 20.19 -10.06 -7.72
CA ASN A 7 20.08 -8.71 -7.14
C ASN A 7 19.56 -7.65 -8.12
N ILE A 8 18.44 -7.95 -8.79
CA ILE A 8 17.69 -6.92 -9.53
C ILE A 8 16.63 -6.36 -8.57
N ARG A 9 16.96 -5.25 -7.94
CA ARG A 9 16.01 -4.48 -7.09
C ARG A 9 15.04 -3.72 -7.97
N PRO A 10 13.74 -3.73 -7.64
CA PRO A 10 12.78 -2.88 -8.34
C PRO A 10 13.14 -1.40 -8.19
N PRO A 11 12.91 -0.58 -9.23
CA PRO A 11 13.03 0.87 -9.12
C PRO A 11 11.90 1.38 -8.22
N ALA A 12 12.24 2.27 -7.32
CA ALA A 12 11.37 3.01 -6.40
C ALA A 12 11.22 2.49 -4.98
N CYS A 13 12.34 2.44 -4.30
CA CYS A 13 12.43 2.93 -2.92
C CYS A 13 13.91 3.21 -2.67
N ALA A 14 14.29 4.47 -2.67
CA ALA A 14 15.63 4.87 -2.31
C ALA A 14 15.96 4.33 -0.92
N ILE A 15 16.81 3.30 -0.86
CA ILE A 15 17.29 2.76 0.40
C ILE A 15 18.27 3.78 0.98
N TRP A 16 17.81 4.53 1.93
CA TRP A 16 18.69 5.22 2.86
C TRP A 16 19.44 4.16 3.68
N LYS A 17 20.75 4.02 3.43
CA LYS A 17 21.63 3.41 4.43
C LYS A 17 21.71 4.40 5.57
N SER A 18 21.09 4.07 6.69
CA SER A 18 21.37 4.72 7.96
C SER A 18 22.87 4.62 8.23
N ARG A 19 23.52 5.76 8.46
CA ARG A 19 24.77 5.76 9.22
C ARG A 19 24.44 5.15 10.57
N ASP A 20 25.22 4.18 10.99
CA ASP A 20 25.11 3.55 12.30
C ASP A 20 25.09 4.62 13.40
N VAL A 21 23.94 4.75 14.03
CA VAL A 21 23.82 5.43 15.32
C VAL A 21 23.69 4.33 16.37
N THR A 22 24.77 3.58 16.54
CA THR A 22 25.00 2.74 17.71
C THR A 22 26.25 3.24 18.42
N ALA A 23 26.10 4.32 19.12
CA ALA A 23 27.01 4.71 20.19
C ALA A 23 26.39 5.88 20.95
N VAL A 24 25.63 5.59 21.98
CA VAL A 24 25.62 6.25 23.30
C VAL A 24 24.53 5.56 24.13
N SER A 25 24.89 4.55 24.89
CA SER A 25 24.28 4.16 26.16
C SER A 25 25.00 2.94 26.72
N SER A 26 26.24 3.15 27.14
CA SER A 26 26.90 2.24 28.08
C SER A 26 27.45 3.06 29.23
N LEU A 27 26.64 3.28 30.23
CA LEU A 27 27.16 3.63 31.57
C LEU A 27 26.13 3.17 32.61
N VAL A 28 26.64 2.31 33.49
CA VAL A 28 26.12 1.91 34.80
C VAL A 28 25.10 0.77 34.78
N LEU A 29 25.60 -0.44 34.92
CA LEU A 29 24.89 -1.54 35.55
C LEU A 29 25.55 -1.90 36.88
N GLY A 30 24.95 -1.47 38.00
CA GLY A 30 25.13 -2.04 39.32
C GLY A 30 24.33 -3.35 39.44
N GLN A 31 24.92 -4.29 40.20
CA GLN A 31 24.46 -5.65 40.41
C GLN A 31 23.06 -5.74 41.08
N GLY A 32 22.29 -6.70 40.61
CA GLY A 32 21.37 -7.51 41.39
C GLY A 32 20.02 -6.87 41.75
N ASP A 33 19.03 -7.09 40.87
CA ASP A 33 17.68 -7.37 41.30
C ASP A 33 16.92 -8.01 40.13
N GLN A 34 16.15 -9.06 40.38
CA GLN A 34 15.30 -9.72 39.41
C GLN A 34 14.26 -8.70 38.93
N VAL A 35 14.48 -8.15 37.73
CA VAL A 35 13.57 -7.17 37.14
C VAL A 35 12.49 -7.92 36.42
N ASN A 36 11.38 -8.18 37.11
CA ASN A 36 10.06 -8.17 36.52
C ASN A 36 9.79 -6.70 36.14
N ALA A 37 10.36 -6.26 35.04
CA ALA A 37 10.05 -4.96 34.45
C ALA A 37 8.63 -5.08 33.87
N SER A 38 7.62 -4.78 34.68
CA SER A 38 6.29 -4.44 34.18
C SER A 38 6.50 -3.31 33.18
N ARG A 39 6.37 -3.61 31.89
CA ARG A 39 6.35 -2.60 30.81
C ARG A 39 5.27 -1.58 31.24
N LYS A 40 5.69 -0.38 31.64
CA LYS A 40 4.78 0.69 32.00
C LYS A 40 3.90 0.94 30.76
N ARG A 41 2.60 0.62 30.86
CA ARG A 41 1.67 0.79 29.74
C ARG A 41 1.78 2.22 29.23
N ARG A 42 2.05 2.36 27.93
CA ARG A 42 2.14 3.68 27.27
C ARG A 42 0.76 4.31 27.23
N THR A 43 0.65 5.61 27.56
CA THR A 43 -0.60 6.33 27.38
C THR A 43 -0.80 6.73 25.92
N LEU A 44 -2.04 6.95 25.51
CA LEU A 44 -2.37 7.43 24.17
C LEU A 44 -1.67 8.76 23.85
N GLU A 45 -1.65 9.69 24.81
CA GLU A 45 -0.99 10.99 24.65
C GLU A 45 0.51 10.87 24.41
N ASN A 46 1.18 9.97 25.15
CA ASN A 46 2.60 9.72 24.96
C ASN A 46 2.88 9.10 23.58
N ALA A 47 2.07 8.14 23.14
CA ALA A 47 2.20 7.54 21.80
C ALA A 47 2.03 8.60 20.70
N ILE A 48 1.04 9.48 20.84
CA ILE A 48 0.82 10.60 19.90
C ILE A 48 2.02 11.55 19.90
N GLN A 49 2.53 11.94 21.08
CA GLN A 49 3.65 12.88 21.15
C GLN A 49 4.92 12.31 20.54
N GLU A 50 5.28 11.07 20.88
CA GLU A 50 6.43 10.38 20.28
C GLU A 50 6.27 10.26 18.76
N SER A 51 5.06 10.00 18.29
CA SER A 51 4.77 9.93 16.84
C SER A 51 4.90 11.30 16.15
N ARG A 52 4.51 12.39 16.79
CA ARG A 52 4.76 13.76 16.29
C ARG A 52 6.25 14.02 16.12
N ASP A 53 7.05 13.64 17.10
CA ASP A 53 8.50 13.81 17.08
C ASP A 53 9.14 13.01 15.94
N ILE A 54 8.66 11.78 15.72
CA ILE A 54 9.08 10.95 14.57
C ILE A 54 8.72 11.63 13.25
N ILE A 55 7.48 12.06 13.08
CA ILE A 55 7.00 12.69 11.84
C ILE A 55 7.74 14.01 11.58
N GLN A 56 7.96 14.82 12.61
CA GLN A 56 8.70 16.09 12.47
C GLN A 56 10.16 15.81 12.06
N ARG A 57 10.84 14.87 12.73
CA ARG A 57 12.20 14.45 12.38
C ARG A 57 12.27 13.99 10.92
N VAL A 58 11.40 13.08 10.51
CA VAL A 58 11.38 12.56 9.14
C VAL A 58 11.12 13.68 8.13
N LYS A 59 10.14 14.55 8.41
CA LYS A 59 9.81 15.69 7.55
C LYS A 59 11.02 16.60 7.34
N ASP A 60 11.77 16.88 8.41
CA ASP A 60 12.94 17.77 8.37
C ASP A 60 14.14 17.09 7.69
N GLU A 61 14.41 15.81 7.98
CA GLU A 61 15.50 15.03 7.37
C GLU A 61 15.33 14.90 5.85
N VAL A 62 14.12 14.59 5.38
CA VAL A 62 13.84 14.48 3.94
C VAL A 62 13.48 15.83 3.33
N GLY A 63 13.27 16.86 4.13
CA GLY A 63 12.80 18.19 3.71
C GLY A 63 11.49 18.12 2.95
N ALA A 64 10.51 17.36 3.46
CA ALA A 64 9.21 17.26 2.84
C ALA A 64 8.43 18.57 3.02
N PRO A 65 7.81 19.15 1.98
CA PRO A 65 6.98 20.33 2.10
C PRO A 65 5.80 20.11 3.04
N GLY A 66 5.11 18.98 2.89
CA GLY A 66 3.97 18.57 3.69
C GLY A 66 3.91 17.07 3.91
N ILE A 67 3.44 16.66 5.08
CA ILE A 67 3.21 15.28 5.45
C ILE A 67 1.93 15.18 6.27
N VAL A 68 1.16 14.13 6.05
CA VAL A 68 -0.07 13.86 6.80
C VAL A 68 0.01 12.42 7.31
N VAL A 69 -0.35 12.24 8.57
CA VAL A 69 -0.35 10.93 9.24
C VAL A 69 -1.70 10.68 9.89
N GLY A 70 -2.08 9.42 9.97
CA GLY A 70 -3.25 8.99 10.70
C GLY A 70 -3.04 7.62 11.32
N VAL A 71 -3.68 7.38 12.46
CA VAL A 71 -3.63 6.12 13.22
C VAL A 71 -5.03 5.75 13.68
N CYS A 72 -5.37 4.48 13.47
CA CYS A 72 -6.49 3.82 14.14
C CYS A 72 -5.98 2.74 15.08
N VAL A 73 -6.64 2.59 16.20
CA VAL A 73 -6.46 1.47 17.13
C VAL A 73 -7.81 0.80 17.34
N ASP A 74 -7.88 -0.51 17.17
CA ASP A 74 -9.08 -1.30 17.33
C ASP A 74 -10.32 -0.72 16.59
N GLY A 75 -10.07 -0.22 15.36
CA GLY A 75 -11.09 0.37 14.50
C GLY A 75 -11.42 1.85 14.76
N GLU A 76 -10.95 2.42 15.85
CA GLU A 76 -11.23 3.81 16.20
C GLU A 76 -10.10 4.75 15.75
N HIS A 77 -10.45 5.90 15.19
CA HIS A 77 -9.50 6.95 14.85
C HIS A 77 -8.96 7.59 16.13
N VAL A 78 -7.69 7.38 16.43
CA VAL A 78 -7.05 7.93 17.65
C VAL A 78 -6.21 9.16 17.38
N TRP A 79 -5.70 9.31 16.17
CA TRP A 79 -4.88 10.45 15.77
C TRP A 79 -4.89 10.68 14.26
N LYS A 80 -5.06 11.93 13.85
CA LYS A 80 -4.89 12.39 12.46
C LYS A 80 -4.31 13.80 12.49
N GLU A 81 -3.18 14.03 11.81
CA GLU A 81 -2.51 15.32 11.82
C GLU A 81 -1.76 15.57 10.51
N GLY A 82 -1.73 16.83 10.07
CA GLY A 82 -0.92 17.32 8.97
C GLY A 82 0.13 18.31 9.46
N SER A 83 1.35 18.21 8.91
CA SER A 83 2.47 19.09 9.19
C SER A 83 3.04 19.68 7.90
N GLY A 84 3.47 20.95 7.94
CA GLY A 84 3.99 21.66 6.78
C GLY A 84 2.91 22.16 5.83
N TYR A 85 3.20 22.18 4.52
CA TYR A 85 2.38 22.85 3.51
C TYR A 85 1.88 21.90 2.44
N SER A 86 0.58 21.97 2.15
CA SER A 86 -0.04 21.35 0.96
C SER A 86 0.24 22.16 -0.30
N ASP A 87 0.41 23.48 -0.15
CA ASP A 87 0.86 24.40 -1.22
C ASP A 87 1.90 25.35 -0.62
N VAL A 88 3.16 25.19 -1.01
CA VAL A 88 4.28 26.00 -0.52
C VAL A 88 4.21 27.44 -1.02
N GLU A 89 3.82 27.62 -2.29
CA GLU A 89 3.78 28.94 -2.91
C GLU A 89 2.73 29.84 -2.28
N ASN A 90 1.54 29.27 -2.00
CA ASN A 90 0.43 29.98 -1.37
C ASN A 90 0.39 29.81 0.16
N ARG A 91 1.37 29.11 0.73
CA ARG A 91 1.48 28.85 2.19
C ARG A 91 0.23 28.19 2.79
N VAL A 92 -0.41 27.30 2.04
CA VAL A 92 -1.56 26.55 2.54
C VAL A 92 -1.05 25.37 3.37
N HIS A 93 -1.44 25.32 4.64
CA HIS A 93 -1.01 24.26 5.55
C HIS A 93 -1.63 22.90 5.21
N CYS A 94 -0.89 21.83 5.44
CA CYS A 94 -1.44 20.48 5.51
C CYS A 94 -2.34 20.32 6.74
N ASN A 95 -3.40 19.55 6.57
CA ASN A 95 -4.27 19.09 7.66
C ASN A 95 -4.70 17.65 7.37
N SER A 96 -5.47 17.04 8.27
CA SER A 96 -5.97 15.66 8.13
C SER A 96 -6.83 15.42 6.89
N GLU A 97 -7.41 16.49 6.33
CA GLU A 97 -8.31 16.44 5.16
C GLU A 97 -7.57 16.76 3.84
N THR A 98 -6.26 16.97 3.89
CA THR A 98 -5.47 17.23 2.69
C THR A 98 -5.47 15.99 1.80
N VAL A 99 -5.84 16.18 0.53
CA VAL A 99 -5.92 15.13 -0.48
C VAL A 99 -4.61 15.05 -1.25
N MET A 100 -4.00 13.87 -1.29
CA MET A 100 -2.72 13.64 -1.97
C MET A 100 -2.75 12.37 -2.81
N ARG A 101 -1.80 12.22 -3.74
CA ARG A 101 -1.56 10.98 -4.48
C ARG A 101 -1.15 9.88 -3.53
N ILE A 102 -1.88 8.76 -3.56
CA ILE A 102 -1.55 7.57 -2.76
C ILE A 102 -0.73 6.56 -3.55
N ALA A 103 -0.48 6.86 -4.82
CA ALA A 103 0.36 6.04 -5.69
C ALA A 103 -0.01 4.56 -5.64
N SER A 104 0.97 3.68 -5.43
CA SER A 104 0.77 2.23 -5.50
C SER A 104 -0.13 1.63 -4.40
N ILE A 105 -0.56 2.40 -3.39
CA ILE A 105 -1.65 1.97 -2.52
C ILE A 105 -2.94 1.75 -3.32
N SER A 106 -3.09 2.38 -4.49
CA SER A 106 -4.17 2.09 -5.45
C SER A 106 -4.29 0.60 -5.80
N LYS A 107 -3.18 -0.15 -5.77
CA LYS A 107 -3.16 -1.58 -6.07
C LYS A 107 -3.98 -2.37 -5.06
N VAL A 108 -3.80 -2.13 -3.77
CA VAL A 108 -4.54 -2.87 -2.73
C VAL A 108 -6.02 -2.50 -2.71
N ILE A 109 -6.36 -1.27 -3.10
CA ILE A 109 -7.75 -0.86 -3.30
C ILE A 109 -8.35 -1.61 -4.50
N THR A 110 -7.64 -1.67 -5.63
CA THR A 110 -8.05 -2.47 -6.81
C THR A 110 -8.15 -3.96 -6.48
N MET A 111 -7.21 -4.50 -5.67
CA MET A 111 -7.24 -5.89 -5.22
C MET A 111 -8.52 -6.22 -4.44
N THR A 112 -9.09 -5.25 -3.73
CA THR A 112 -10.36 -5.46 -3.02
C THR A 112 -11.52 -5.74 -3.99
N ILE A 113 -11.54 -5.08 -5.16
CA ILE A 113 -12.50 -5.40 -6.24
C ILE A 113 -12.24 -6.81 -6.78
N VAL A 114 -10.98 -7.14 -7.07
CA VAL A 114 -10.59 -8.50 -7.52
C VAL A 114 -11.05 -9.54 -6.51
N ALA A 115 -10.75 -9.33 -5.22
CA ALA A 115 -11.13 -10.24 -4.15
C ALA A 115 -12.64 -10.45 -4.04
N LYS A 116 -13.42 -9.37 -4.19
CA LYS A 116 -14.89 -9.45 -4.19
C LYS A 116 -15.43 -10.27 -5.37
N LEU A 117 -14.85 -10.09 -6.55
CA LEU A 117 -15.24 -10.87 -7.73
C LEU A 117 -14.81 -12.35 -7.62
N MET A 118 -13.65 -12.64 -7.02
CA MET A 118 -13.22 -14.01 -6.70
C MET A 118 -14.21 -14.68 -5.74
N GLU A 119 -14.59 -13.98 -4.67
CA GLU A 119 -15.53 -14.47 -3.65
C GLU A 119 -16.90 -14.81 -4.24
N ASN A 120 -17.35 -14.01 -5.19
CA ASN A 120 -18.62 -14.18 -5.90
C ASN A 120 -18.53 -15.14 -7.12
N ASN A 121 -17.40 -15.81 -7.35
CA ASN A 121 -17.10 -16.66 -8.50
C ASN A 121 -17.32 -15.96 -9.87
N GLN A 122 -17.15 -14.63 -9.91
CA GLN A 122 -17.24 -13.81 -11.12
C GLN A 122 -15.88 -13.65 -11.82
N LEU A 123 -14.79 -13.93 -11.13
CA LEU A 123 -13.43 -13.87 -11.65
C LEU A 123 -12.60 -15.07 -11.16
N ASP A 124 -12.12 -15.86 -12.10
CA ASP A 124 -11.10 -16.88 -11.87
C ASP A 124 -9.73 -16.30 -12.26
N ILE A 125 -8.89 -16.04 -11.25
CA ILE A 125 -7.58 -15.41 -11.46
C ILE A 125 -6.53 -16.34 -12.08
N ASP A 126 -6.82 -17.62 -12.20
CA ASP A 126 -5.92 -18.63 -12.74
C ASP A 126 -6.18 -18.92 -14.23
N LYS A 127 -7.28 -18.40 -14.78
CA LYS A 127 -7.54 -18.44 -16.21
C LYS A 127 -6.64 -17.50 -17.00
N PRO A 128 -6.38 -17.82 -18.28
CA PRO A 128 -5.68 -16.92 -19.20
C PRO A 128 -6.38 -15.54 -19.24
N VAL A 129 -5.60 -14.46 -19.26
CA VAL A 129 -6.16 -13.10 -19.33
C VAL A 129 -7.04 -12.88 -20.57
N GLN A 130 -6.80 -13.63 -21.65
CA GLN A 130 -7.59 -13.59 -22.89
C GLN A 130 -9.04 -14.06 -22.73
N GLU A 131 -9.34 -14.84 -21.68
CA GLU A 131 -10.74 -15.19 -21.34
C GLU A 131 -11.58 -13.94 -21.02
N TYR A 132 -10.94 -12.91 -20.49
CA TYR A 132 -11.56 -11.65 -20.11
C TYR A 132 -11.26 -10.51 -21.10
N VAL A 133 -10.06 -10.47 -21.67
CA VAL A 133 -9.54 -9.41 -22.55
C VAL A 133 -9.13 -10.03 -23.89
N LYS A 134 -10.09 -10.27 -24.77
CA LYS A 134 -9.85 -10.96 -26.04
C LYS A 134 -8.88 -10.24 -26.97
N GLU A 135 -8.79 -8.92 -26.86
CA GLU A 135 -7.89 -8.07 -27.63
C GLU A 135 -6.46 -7.99 -27.08
N PHE A 136 -6.18 -8.57 -25.91
CA PHE A 136 -4.82 -8.68 -25.42
C PHE A 136 -4.14 -9.86 -26.14
N PRO A 137 -3.01 -9.64 -26.85
CA PRO A 137 -2.40 -10.66 -27.69
C PRO A 137 -1.90 -11.86 -26.87
N GLU A 138 -1.94 -13.04 -27.50
CA GLU A 138 -1.18 -14.17 -26.99
C GLU A 138 0.30 -13.81 -26.97
N LYS A 139 1.00 -14.18 -25.91
CA LYS A 139 2.41 -13.87 -25.74
C LYS A 139 3.28 -15.10 -25.98
N THR A 140 4.49 -14.81 -26.44
CA THR A 140 5.56 -15.81 -26.55
C THR A 140 6.75 -15.37 -25.71
N PHE A 141 7.56 -16.31 -25.27
CA PHE A 141 8.85 -16.07 -24.63
C PHE A 141 9.85 -17.09 -25.20
N GLU A 142 10.97 -16.60 -25.74
CA GLU A 142 11.98 -17.44 -26.40
C GLU A 142 11.38 -18.36 -27.50
N GLY A 143 10.38 -17.88 -28.23
CA GLY A 143 9.71 -18.62 -29.30
C GLY A 143 8.61 -19.58 -28.85
N GLU A 144 8.44 -19.81 -27.55
CA GLU A 144 7.38 -20.66 -27.00
C GLU A 144 6.14 -19.85 -26.61
N LYS A 145 4.95 -20.37 -26.87
CA LYS A 145 3.70 -19.79 -26.35
C LYS A 145 3.69 -19.88 -24.83
N VAL A 146 3.33 -18.77 -24.18
CA VAL A 146 3.21 -18.69 -22.74
C VAL A 146 1.85 -18.11 -22.34
N THR A 147 1.38 -18.51 -21.17
CA THR A 147 0.09 -18.05 -20.62
C THR A 147 0.31 -17.06 -19.50
N ILE A 148 -0.32 -15.88 -19.61
CA ILE A 148 -0.41 -14.92 -18.54
C ILE A 148 -1.79 -15.07 -17.87
N THR A 149 -1.80 -15.20 -16.55
CA THR A 149 -3.01 -15.24 -15.75
C THR A 149 -3.14 -13.97 -14.90
N THR A 150 -4.34 -13.66 -14.41
CA THR A 150 -4.53 -12.54 -13.50
C THR A 150 -3.69 -12.69 -12.23
N ARG A 151 -3.50 -13.91 -11.73
CA ARG A 151 -2.59 -14.18 -10.60
C ARG A 151 -1.17 -13.71 -10.89
N HIS A 152 -0.65 -13.98 -12.08
CA HIS A 152 0.69 -13.51 -12.48
C HIS A 152 0.81 -11.97 -12.47
N LEU A 153 -0.27 -11.27 -12.87
CA LEU A 153 -0.31 -9.80 -12.84
C LEU A 153 -0.29 -9.27 -11.40
N LEU A 154 -1.15 -9.82 -10.55
CA LEU A 154 -1.33 -9.38 -9.16
C LEU A 154 -0.09 -9.61 -8.30
N SER A 155 0.66 -10.68 -8.55
CA SER A 155 1.87 -11.04 -7.82
C SER A 155 3.17 -10.57 -8.48
N HIS A 156 3.08 -9.73 -9.53
CA HIS A 156 4.24 -9.17 -10.22
C HIS A 156 5.21 -10.21 -10.83
N VAL A 157 4.67 -11.32 -11.32
CA VAL A 157 5.47 -12.37 -11.98
C VAL A 157 5.00 -12.63 -13.42
N SER A 158 4.34 -11.66 -14.04
CA SER A 158 3.80 -11.83 -15.40
C SER A 158 4.82 -11.68 -16.52
N GLY A 159 5.98 -11.11 -16.25
CA GLY A 159 6.95 -10.73 -17.27
C GLY A 159 6.61 -9.44 -18.03
N ILE A 160 5.44 -8.83 -17.81
CA ILE A 160 5.10 -7.54 -18.40
C ILE A 160 5.98 -6.46 -17.78
N ARG A 161 6.66 -5.68 -18.66
CA ARG A 161 7.55 -4.60 -18.23
C ARG A 161 6.86 -3.55 -17.36
N HIS A 162 7.66 -2.75 -16.69
CA HIS A 162 7.19 -1.55 -15.99
C HIS A 162 7.13 -0.36 -16.98
N TYR A 163 7.77 0.74 -16.66
CA TYR A 163 7.80 1.94 -17.53
C TYR A 163 8.97 1.94 -18.51
N GLU A 164 9.98 1.10 -18.32
CA GLU A 164 11.14 0.99 -19.17
C GLU A 164 10.96 -0.14 -20.18
N THR A 165 11.35 0.10 -21.42
CA THR A 165 11.34 -0.95 -22.45
C THR A 165 12.45 -1.98 -22.19
N ALA A 166 12.34 -3.14 -22.82
CA ALA A 166 13.36 -4.19 -22.74
C ALA A 166 14.75 -3.68 -23.17
N GLU A 167 14.77 -2.86 -24.21
CA GLU A 167 16.00 -2.23 -24.73
C GLU A 167 16.62 -1.25 -23.73
N GLU A 168 15.80 -0.41 -23.07
CA GLU A 168 16.27 0.53 -22.05
C GLU A 168 16.83 -0.21 -20.83
N ILE A 169 16.15 -1.28 -20.40
CA ILE A 169 16.63 -2.15 -19.31
C ILE A 169 17.99 -2.77 -19.67
N GLN A 170 18.12 -3.28 -20.90
CA GLN A 170 19.36 -3.90 -21.38
C GLN A 170 20.50 -2.88 -21.48
N LYS A 171 20.26 -1.69 -22.03
CA LYS A 171 21.24 -0.61 -22.06
C LYS A 171 21.74 -0.24 -20.66
N LYS A 172 20.83 -0.09 -19.70
CA LYS A 172 21.17 0.20 -18.30
C LYS A 172 22.00 -0.91 -17.65
N LYS A 173 21.70 -2.18 -17.96
CA LYS A 173 22.52 -3.31 -17.48
C LYS A 173 23.95 -3.21 -18.02
N GLN A 174 24.11 -2.99 -19.31
CA GLN A 174 25.41 -2.87 -19.96
C GLN A 174 26.22 -1.67 -19.44
N GLU A 175 25.58 -0.52 -19.24
CA GLU A 175 26.21 0.66 -18.65
C GLU A 175 26.70 0.41 -17.23
N LYS A 176 25.89 -0.23 -16.38
CA LYS A 176 26.29 -0.61 -15.01
C LYS A 176 27.45 -1.60 -14.98
N GLU A 177 27.47 -2.56 -15.88
CA GLU A 177 28.58 -3.52 -16.00
C GLU A 177 29.88 -2.81 -16.45
N ARG A 178 29.77 -1.86 -17.38
CA ARG A 178 30.91 -1.05 -17.84
C ARG A 178 31.45 -0.17 -16.71
N GLU A 179 30.59 0.54 -15.98
CA GLU A 179 30.98 1.36 -14.83
C GLU A 179 31.64 0.54 -13.71
N LYS A 180 31.11 -0.69 -13.46
CA LYS A 180 31.70 -1.62 -12.49
C LYS A 180 33.11 -2.06 -12.92
N LYS A 181 33.32 -2.30 -14.22
CA LYS A 181 34.66 -2.64 -14.79
C LYS A 181 35.62 -1.46 -14.73
N GLU A 182 35.13 -0.23 -14.90
CA GLU A 182 35.93 1.01 -14.87
C GLU A 182 36.18 1.51 -13.44
N GLY A 183 35.71 0.81 -12.38
CA GLY A 183 35.90 1.18 -10.97
C GLY A 183 35.21 2.49 -10.58
N LYS A 184 34.30 3.00 -11.41
CA LYS A 184 33.51 4.21 -11.11
C LYS A 184 32.48 3.88 -10.05
N LYS A 185 32.43 4.69 -8.98
CA LYS A 185 31.34 4.62 -8.00
C LYS A 185 30.03 4.83 -8.72
N LEU A 186 29.14 3.81 -8.68
CA LEU A 186 27.77 3.90 -9.20
C LEU A 186 27.10 5.13 -8.60
N VAL A 187 26.94 6.17 -9.40
CA VAL A 187 26.14 7.33 -9.05
C VAL A 187 24.69 6.90 -9.13
N LYS A 188 24.08 6.67 -7.97
CA LYS A 188 22.66 6.34 -7.81
C LYS A 188 21.76 7.53 -8.16
N ASN A 189 21.78 8.01 -9.39
CA ASN A 189 20.98 9.17 -9.79
C ASN A 189 20.45 9.03 -11.21
N GLU A 190 19.74 7.95 -11.50
CA GLU A 190 18.78 8.06 -12.58
C GLU A 190 17.40 8.24 -11.94
N ASN A 191 16.96 9.48 -12.00
CA ASN A 191 15.63 9.87 -11.56
C ASN A 191 14.61 9.12 -12.42
N GLU A 192 13.66 8.42 -11.80
CA GLU A 192 12.43 7.92 -12.42
C GLU A 192 11.75 9.03 -13.24
N LEU A 193 12.00 10.29 -12.88
CA LEU A 193 11.57 11.51 -13.55
C LEU A 193 12.02 11.63 -15.00
N LYS A 194 13.02 10.86 -15.46
CA LYS A 194 13.46 10.82 -16.87
C LYS A 194 12.74 9.75 -17.69
N ILE A 195 12.02 8.85 -17.05
CA ILE A 195 11.28 7.80 -17.76
C ILE A 195 10.04 8.42 -18.39
N LYS A 196 9.97 8.38 -19.73
CA LYS A 196 8.91 9.02 -20.51
C LYS A 196 7.52 8.58 -20.07
N GLU A 197 7.32 7.29 -19.88
CA GLU A 197 6.02 6.73 -19.54
C GLU A 197 5.58 6.98 -18.08
N TYR A 198 6.53 7.27 -17.20
CA TYR A 198 6.20 7.70 -15.83
C TYR A 198 5.57 9.11 -15.82
N ASN A 199 5.89 9.93 -16.81
CA ASN A 199 5.49 11.33 -16.94
C ASN A 199 4.53 11.58 -18.12
N LEU A 200 3.67 10.63 -18.47
CA LEU A 200 2.68 10.81 -19.53
C LEU A 200 1.76 12.00 -19.24
N LYS A 201 1.50 12.78 -20.30
CA LYS A 201 0.65 13.97 -20.25
C LYS A 201 -0.67 13.77 -20.97
N GLU A 202 -0.75 12.71 -21.77
CA GLU A 202 -1.91 12.39 -22.60
C GLU A 202 -2.96 11.70 -21.75
N LYS A 203 -4.21 12.12 -21.92
CA LYS A 203 -5.37 11.49 -21.29
C LYS A 203 -5.77 10.26 -22.10
N TYR A 204 -5.97 9.15 -21.42
CA TYR A 204 -6.48 7.91 -21.99
C TYR A 204 -7.98 7.83 -21.74
N ALA A 205 -8.76 7.71 -22.80
CA ALA A 205 -10.21 7.73 -22.73
C ALA A 205 -10.79 6.45 -22.10
N SER A 206 -10.07 5.33 -22.23
CA SER A 206 -10.48 4.02 -21.72
C SER A 206 -9.28 3.20 -21.24
N VAL A 207 -9.57 2.17 -20.46
CA VAL A 207 -8.55 1.16 -20.08
C VAL A 207 -7.97 0.48 -21.32
N LYS A 208 -8.82 0.24 -22.34
CA LYS A 208 -8.39 -0.35 -23.61
C LYS A 208 -7.36 0.51 -24.34
N ASP A 209 -7.54 1.84 -24.35
CA ASP A 209 -6.55 2.74 -24.94
C ASP A 209 -5.23 2.70 -24.15
N ALA A 210 -5.31 2.59 -22.83
CA ALA A 210 -4.13 2.49 -21.98
C ALA A 210 -3.32 1.19 -22.21
N LEU A 211 -3.97 0.09 -22.63
CA LEU A 211 -3.26 -1.14 -22.99
C LEU A 211 -2.35 -0.95 -24.21
N MET A 212 -2.66 -0.01 -25.10
CA MET A 212 -1.86 0.26 -26.30
C MET A 212 -0.42 0.68 -25.97
N ILE A 213 -0.15 1.14 -24.74
CA ILE A 213 1.19 1.53 -24.32
C ILE A 213 2.15 0.33 -24.30
N PHE A 214 1.66 -0.88 -24.00
CA PHE A 214 2.55 -2.02 -23.73
C PHE A 214 2.03 -3.38 -24.23
N LYS A 215 0.80 -3.45 -24.74
CA LYS A 215 0.19 -4.75 -25.08
C LYS A 215 0.97 -5.55 -26.12
N ASP A 216 1.69 -4.86 -27.01
CA ASP A 216 2.45 -5.49 -28.10
C ASP A 216 3.93 -5.73 -27.72
N ASP A 217 4.39 -5.25 -26.57
CA ASP A 217 5.78 -5.39 -26.13
C ASP A 217 6.12 -6.84 -25.76
N GLU A 218 7.38 -7.20 -25.89
CA GLU A 218 7.91 -8.47 -25.47
C GLU A 218 7.92 -8.62 -23.93
N LEU A 219 7.83 -9.84 -23.46
CA LEU A 219 7.97 -10.15 -22.04
C LEU A 219 9.44 -10.08 -21.62
N ILE A 220 9.70 -9.55 -20.43
CA ILE A 220 11.06 -9.46 -19.86
C ILE A 220 11.54 -10.83 -19.35
N HIS A 221 10.62 -11.68 -18.90
CA HIS A 221 10.87 -13.04 -18.43
C HIS A 221 9.63 -13.92 -18.63
N LYS A 222 9.80 -15.23 -18.56
CA LYS A 222 8.68 -16.19 -18.66
C LYS A 222 7.72 -15.99 -17.47
N PRO A 223 6.40 -15.94 -17.72
CA PRO A 223 5.41 -15.80 -16.64
C PRO A 223 5.59 -16.85 -15.54
N GLY A 224 5.51 -16.42 -14.29
CA GLY A 224 5.66 -17.25 -13.09
C GLY A 224 7.11 -17.55 -12.67
N THR A 225 8.13 -17.12 -13.43
CA THR A 225 9.53 -17.47 -13.12
C THR A 225 10.26 -16.46 -12.26
N GLU A 226 10.07 -15.17 -12.51
CA GLU A 226 10.80 -14.10 -11.86
C GLU A 226 9.86 -13.00 -11.38
N PHE A 227 10.32 -12.21 -10.39
CA PHE A 227 9.61 -11.04 -9.91
C PHE A 227 10.05 -9.79 -10.70
N LEU A 228 9.06 -9.12 -11.28
CA LEU A 228 9.23 -7.81 -11.91
C LEU A 228 8.04 -6.91 -11.56
N TYR A 229 8.27 -5.96 -10.66
CA TYR A 229 7.25 -4.98 -10.30
C TYR A 229 6.77 -4.22 -11.54
N SER A 230 5.46 -4.26 -11.82
CA SER A 230 4.90 -3.65 -13.02
C SER A 230 3.59 -2.93 -12.72
N THR A 231 3.51 -1.65 -13.05
CA THR A 231 2.24 -0.89 -13.02
C THR A 231 1.40 -1.18 -14.26
N HIS A 232 2.03 -1.45 -15.42
CA HIS A 232 1.32 -1.89 -16.63
C HIS A 232 0.56 -3.19 -16.43
N ALA A 233 1.12 -4.14 -15.67
CA ALA A 233 0.39 -5.34 -15.27
C ALA A 233 -0.93 -5.00 -14.56
N TRP A 234 -0.97 -3.95 -13.73
CA TRP A 234 -2.18 -3.51 -13.05
C TRP A 234 -3.15 -2.76 -13.97
N THR A 235 -2.68 -2.11 -15.03
CA THR A 235 -3.54 -1.61 -16.10
C THR A 235 -4.24 -2.77 -16.82
N LEU A 236 -3.53 -3.89 -17.05
CA LEU A 236 -4.18 -5.11 -17.59
C LEU A 236 -5.16 -5.73 -16.57
N VAL A 237 -4.90 -5.66 -15.26
CA VAL A 237 -5.88 -6.08 -14.24
C VAL A 237 -7.18 -5.27 -14.39
N SER A 238 -7.14 -3.95 -14.58
CA SER A 238 -8.36 -3.17 -14.80
C SER A 238 -9.14 -3.64 -16.04
N ALA A 239 -8.45 -3.98 -17.15
CA ALA A 239 -9.09 -4.54 -18.33
C ALA A 239 -9.73 -5.92 -18.05
N VAL A 240 -9.08 -6.78 -17.27
CA VAL A 240 -9.65 -8.06 -16.82
C VAL A 240 -10.93 -7.82 -16.02
N LEU A 241 -10.94 -6.85 -15.10
CA LEU A 241 -12.12 -6.50 -14.30
C LEU A 241 -13.28 -6.01 -15.18
N GLU A 242 -13.00 -5.15 -16.18
CA GLU A 242 -14.00 -4.72 -17.16
C GLU A 242 -14.54 -5.91 -17.97
N GLY A 243 -13.64 -6.79 -18.41
CA GLY A 243 -14.02 -8.00 -19.15
C GLY A 243 -14.89 -8.96 -18.35
N ALA A 244 -14.61 -9.12 -17.05
CA ALA A 244 -15.37 -10.00 -16.16
C ALA A 244 -16.74 -9.43 -15.80
N THR A 245 -16.84 -8.11 -15.58
CA THR A 245 -18.06 -7.46 -15.05
C THR A 245 -18.90 -6.77 -16.09
N LYS A 246 -18.34 -6.43 -17.25
CA LYS A 246 -18.93 -5.57 -18.28
C LYS A 246 -19.25 -4.14 -17.76
N LYS A 247 -18.54 -3.70 -16.73
CA LYS A 247 -18.61 -2.35 -16.15
C LYS A 247 -17.30 -1.63 -16.39
N GLU A 248 -17.33 -0.33 -16.53
CA GLU A 248 -16.12 0.48 -16.63
C GLU A 248 -15.36 0.48 -15.28
N PHE A 249 -14.04 0.41 -15.35
CA PHE A 249 -13.20 0.34 -14.14
C PHE A 249 -13.34 1.59 -13.24
N PRO A 250 -13.43 2.82 -13.77
CA PRO A 250 -13.70 4.00 -12.96
C PRO A 250 -14.99 3.90 -12.14
N ASP A 251 -16.04 3.32 -12.70
CA ASP A 251 -17.32 3.17 -12.01
C ASP A 251 -17.27 2.11 -10.92
N MET A 252 -16.51 1.04 -11.14
CA MET A 252 -16.24 0.05 -10.10
C MET A 252 -15.49 0.66 -8.91
N LEU A 253 -14.52 1.54 -9.17
CA LEU A 253 -13.82 2.27 -8.11
C LEU A 253 -14.73 3.22 -7.34
N ARG A 254 -15.56 4.01 -8.06
CA ARG A 254 -16.52 4.93 -7.43
C ARG A 254 -17.54 4.17 -6.56
N SER A 255 -18.00 2.99 -7.03
CA SER A 255 -18.88 2.13 -6.24
C SER A 255 -18.19 1.64 -4.98
N LEU A 256 -16.95 1.14 -5.09
CA LEU A 256 -16.16 0.71 -3.95
C LEU A 256 -15.94 1.84 -2.94
N PHE A 257 -15.58 3.04 -3.39
CA PHE A 257 -15.38 4.18 -2.49
C PHE A 257 -16.66 4.52 -1.72
N LYS A 258 -17.81 4.50 -2.41
CA LYS A 258 -19.12 4.72 -1.77
C LYS A 258 -19.44 3.63 -0.74
N GLU A 259 -19.26 2.35 -1.10
CA GLU A 259 -19.50 1.20 -0.21
C GLU A 259 -18.63 1.25 1.05
N LEU A 260 -17.37 1.67 0.93
CA LEU A 260 -16.41 1.75 2.05
C LEU A 260 -16.45 3.11 2.79
N GLY A 261 -17.32 4.05 2.39
CA GLY A 261 -17.38 5.37 2.97
C GLY A 261 -16.12 6.22 2.76
N MET A 262 -15.37 5.94 1.69
CA MET A 262 -14.15 6.67 1.30
C MET A 262 -14.52 7.92 0.49
N THR A 263 -15.18 8.87 1.14
CA THR A 263 -15.79 10.05 0.49
C THR A 263 -14.81 11.08 -0.02
N ARG A 264 -13.53 10.96 0.37
CA ARG A 264 -12.42 11.85 0.00
C ARG A 264 -11.34 11.11 -0.81
N THR A 265 -11.73 10.03 -1.48
CA THR A 265 -10.87 9.26 -2.39
C THR A 265 -11.37 9.43 -3.82
N TYR A 266 -10.45 9.72 -4.74
CA TYR A 266 -10.77 10.13 -6.10
C TYR A 266 -9.83 9.46 -7.11
N LEU A 267 -10.27 9.37 -8.36
CA LEU A 267 -9.38 9.19 -9.50
C LEU A 267 -8.48 10.44 -9.60
N ASP A 268 -7.20 10.25 -9.89
CA ASP A 268 -6.29 11.39 -10.11
C ASP A 268 -6.53 11.97 -11.50
N GLU A 269 -7.59 12.76 -11.59
CA GLU A 269 -7.99 13.52 -12.76
C GLU A 269 -7.64 15.01 -12.55
N ASN A 270 -7.22 15.70 -13.59
CA ASN A 270 -6.79 17.08 -13.47
C ASN A 270 -7.94 18.08 -13.55
N GLU A 271 -8.99 17.76 -14.30
CA GLU A 271 -10.10 18.67 -14.57
C GLU A 271 -11.05 18.89 -13.38
N PRO A 272 -11.45 17.84 -12.60
CA PRO A 272 -12.39 18.03 -11.51
C PRO A 272 -11.80 18.90 -10.39
N LEU A 273 -12.65 19.75 -9.81
CA LEU A 273 -12.31 20.47 -8.58
C LEU A 273 -12.33 19.48 -7.41
N ILE A 274 -11.18 19.27 -6.81
CA ILE A 274 -11.02 18.42 -5.61
C ILE A 274 -10.55 19.32 -4.47
N TYR A 275 -11.46 19.54 -3.51
CA TYR A 275 -11.16 20.41 -2.35
C TYR A 275 -10.05 19.81 -1.49
N GLY A 276 -9.09 20.65 -1.11
CA GLY A 276 -7.95 20.23 -0.30
C GLY A 276 -6.89 19.43 -1.07
N ARG A 277 -6.95 19.39 -2.42
CA ARG A 277 -5.89 18.78 -3.24
C ARG A 277 -4.58 19.50 -3.04
N SER A 278 -3.54 18.77 -2.64
CA SER A 278 -2.19 19.29 -2.49
C SER A 278 -1.53 19.58 -3.85
N ARG A 279 -0.56 20.48 -3.86
CA ARG A 279 0.48 20.52 -4.88
C ARG A 279 1.49 19.42 -4.64
N PHE A 280 2.26 19.08 -5.66
CA PHE A 280 3.19 17.96 -5.67
C PHE A 280 4.60 18.45 -6.00
N TYR A 281 5.58 17.93 -5.27
CA TYR A 281 6.94 18.42 -5.29
C TYR A 281 7.96 17.30 -5.51
N GLU A 282 9.08 17.69 -6.09
CA GLU A 282 10.24 16.84 -6.30
C GLU A 282 11.53 17.61 -6.02
N ARG A 283 12.64 16.90 -5.95
CA ARG A 283 13.96 17.52 -5.84
C ARG A 283 14.67 17.48 -7.17
N ASN A 284 15.24 18.62 -7.58
CA ASN A 284 16.15 18.66 -8.73
C ASN A 284 17.51 18.04 -8.38
N ASN A 285 18.40 17.95 -9.37
CA ASN A 285 19.75 17.39 -9.21
C ASN A 285 20.65 18.13 -8.18
N LYS A 286 20.26 19.36 -7.80
CA LYS A 286 20.93 20.17 -6.77
C LYS A 286 20.27 20.04 -5.40
N GLY A 287 19.29 19.12 -5.24
CA GLY A 287 18.54 18.91 -4.00
C GLY A 287 17.48 19.98 -3.68
N LYS A 288 17.28 20.96 -4.56
CA LYS A 288 16.24 22.00 -4.34
C LYS A 288 14.87 21.46 -4.69
N ILE A 289 13.88 21.80 -3.85
CA ILE A 289 12.46 21.49 -4.07
C ILE A 289 11.95 22.30 -5.25
N MET A 290 11.19 21.65 -6.11
CA MET A 290 10.50 22.25 -7.25
C MET A 290 9.13 21.59 -7.45
N ASN A 291 8.24 22.26 -8.17
CA ASN A 291 6.99 21.66 -8.59
C ASN A 291 7.26 20.50 -9.55
N THR A 292 6.47 19.43 -9.41
CA THR A 292 6.51 18.33 -10.38
C THR A 292 5.93 18.76 -11.73
N PRO A 293 6.32 18.09 -12.82
CA PRO A 293 5.65 18.30 -14.11
C PRO A 293 4.17 17.90 -14.04
N TYR A 294 3.38 18.46 -14.94
CA TYR A 294 2.04 17.97 -15.20
C TYR A 294 2.10 16.52 -15.69
N VAL A 295 1.26 15.68 -15.12
CA VAL A 295 1.08 14.29 -15.54
C VAL A 295 -0.40 13.95 -15.59
N ASP A 296 -0.78 13.06 -16.51
CA ASP A 296 -2.07 12.41 -16.55
C ASP A 296 -1.94 10.97 -16.09
N ASN A 297 -2.76 10.58 -15.13
CA ASN A 297 -2.70 9.26 -14.50
C ASN A 297 -3.85 8.33 -14.92
N SER A 298 -4.63 8.71 -15.96
CA SER A 298 -5.77 7.93 -16.46
C SER A 298 -5.37 6.52 -16.93
N TYR A 299 -4.17 6.36 -17.46
CA TYR A 299 -3.68 5.05 -17.91
C TYR A 299 -3.35 4.07 -16.77
N LYS A 300 -3.28 4.52 -15.52
CA LYS A 300 -2.80 3.71 -14.39
C LYS A 300 -3.63 3.80 -13.11
N TRP A 301 -4.92 4.13 -13.17
CA TRP A 301 -5.76 4.22 -11.96
C TRP A 301 -5.67 2.98 -11.08
N ALA A 302 -5.72 1.78 -11.67
CA ALA A 302 -5.62 0.52 -10.94
C ALA A 302 -4.29 0.34 -10.19
N GLY A 303 -3.20 0.83 -10.78
CA GLY A 303 -1.85 0.60 -10.28
C GLY A 303 -1.24 1.76 -9.49
N GLY A 304 -1.78 2.98 -9.59
CA GLY A 304 -1.11 4.13 -8.98
C GLY A 304 -1.75 5.49 -9.20
N GLY A 305 -2.96 5.56 -9.73
CA GLY A 305 -3.59 6.81 -10.15
C GLY A 305 -4.74 7.28 -9.25
N LEU A 306 -4.67 7.05 -7.94
CA LEU A 306 -5.69 7.53 -7.01
C LEU A 306 -5.16 8.64 -6.09
N LEU A 307 -6.09 9.51 -5.69
CA LEU A 307 -5.93 10.52 -4.66
C LEU A 307 -6.74 10.10 -3.42
N SER A 308 -6.22 10.38 -2.23
CA SER A 308 -6.96 10.10 -0.99
C SER A 308 -6.50 10.98 0.17
N THR A 309 -7.19 10.89 1.29
CA THR A 309 -6.79 11.40 2.60
C THR A 309 -6.31 10.25 3.48
N VAL A 310 -5.56 10.55 4.54
CA VAL A 310 -5.22 9.54 5.55
C VAL A 310 -6.47 8.98 6.21
N GLY A 311 -7.52 9.80 6.43
CA GLY A 311 -8.78 9.35 7.01
C GLY A 311 -9.43 8.22 6.22
N ASP A 312 -9.49 8.34 4.88
CA ASP A 312 -10.05 7.29 4.03
C ASP A 312 -9.12 6.08 3.92
N LEU A 313 -7.78 6.26 3.94
CA LEU A 313 -6.86 5.14 4.02
C LEU A 313 -7.02 4.33 5.32
N LEU A 314 -7.28 5.01 6.44
CA LEU A 314 -7.55 4.35 7.71
C LEU A 314 -8.86 3.56 7.67
N LYS A 315 -9.94 4.12 7.09
CA LYS A 315 -11.20 3.39 6.89
C LYS A 315 -10.95 2.13 6.06
N PHE A 316 -10.23 2.27 4.95
CA PHE A 316 -9.86 1.13 4.10
C PHE A 316 -9.07 0.07 4.88
N GLY A 317 -8.04 0.47 5.61
CA GLY A 317 -7.23 -0.44 6.43
C GLY A 317 -8.06 -1.17 7.49
N ASN A 318 -8.98 -0.45 8.16
CA ASN A 318 -9.90 -1.04 9.13
C ASN A 318 -10.87 -2.06 8.50
N VAL A 319 -11.36 -1.80 7.29
CA VAL A 319 -12.20 -2.77 6.55
C VAL A 319 -11.44 -4.07 6.26
N ILE A 320 -10.18 -3.96 5.87
CA ILE A 320 -9.34 -5.14 5.63
C ILE A 320 -9.03 -5.88 6.93
N LEU A 321 -8.67 -5.16 8.00
CA LEU A 321 -8.44 -5.73 9.33
C LEU A 321 -9.68 -6.44 9.88
N TYR A 322 -10.84 -5.80 9.78
CA TYR A 322 -12.12 -6.37 10.19
C TYR A 322 -12.44 -7.64 9.39
N SER A 323 -12.30 -7.60 8.06
CA SER A 323 -12.54 -8.77 7.19
C SER A 323 -11.61 -9.93 7.52
N TYR A 324 -10.36 -9.66 7.85
CA TYR A 324 -9.40 -10.68 8.28
C TYR A 324 -9.77 -11.35 9.60
N GLN A 325 -10.24 -10.57 10.57
CA GLN A 325 -10.49 -11.04 11.93
C GLN A 325 -11.92 -11.54 12.15
N TRP A 326 -12.85 -11.19 11.25
CA TRP A 326 -14.24 -11.60 11.41
C TRP A 326 -14.39 -13.12 11.29
N HIS A 327 -15.03 -13.74 12.31
CA HIS A 327 -15.33 -15.15 12.32
C HIS A 327 -16.75 -15.37 12.87
N PRO A 328 -17.60 -16.22 12.24
CA PRO A 328 -18.98 -16.46 12.69
C PRO A 328 -19.07 -16.90 14.16
N ASN A 329 -18.09 -17.67 14.64
CA ASN A 329 -18.06 -18.21 15.99
C ASN A 329 -17.70 -17.17 17.07
N ASN A 330 -17.25 -15.97 16.71
CA ASN A 330 -16.93 -14.91 17.67
C ASN A 330 -18.19 -14.26 18.27
N PHE A 331 -19.39 -14.66 17.80
CA PHE A 331 -20.68 -14.10 18.22
C PHE A 331 -21.53 -15.05 19.09
N SER A 332 -21.04 -16.25 19.42
CA SER A 332 -21.83 -17.21 20.17
C SER A 332 -21.60 -17.09 21.68
N SER A 333 -22.18 -16.14 22.39
CA SER A 333 -22.67 -16.33 23.76
C SER A 333 -23.39 -15.14 24.40
N GLU A 334 -23.23 -13.91 23.90
CA GLU A 334 -23.86 -12.76 24.58
C GLU A 334 -25.08 -12.16 23.86
N LEU A 335 -25.44 -12.61 22.66
CA LEU A 335 -26.52 -12.07 21.85
C LEU A 335 -27.70 -13.04 21.58
N SER A 336 -27.74 -14.19 22.26
CA SER A 336 -28.89 -15.12 22.17
C SER A 336 -30.15 -14.65 22.92
N THR A 337 -30.08 -13.50 23.57
CA THR A 337 -31.26 -12.92 24.26
C THR A 337 -31.61 -11.59 23.56
N GLY A 338 -32.41 -11.67 22.50
CA GLY A 338 -33.26 -10.55 22.16
C GLY A 338 -33.12 -9.87 20.77
N ILE A 339 -32.80 -10.58 19.71
CA ILE A 339 -33.03 -10.02 18.36
C ILE A 339 -33.89 -10.97 17.54
N HIS A 340 -35.19 -10.69 17.51
CA HIS A 340 -36.09 -11.19 16.47
C HIS A 340 -35.69 -10.54 15.13
N MET A 341 -35.24 -11.34 14.19
CA MET A 341 -35.05 -10.92 12.81
C MET A 341 -36.44 -10.67 12.18
N SER A 342 -36.84 -9.43 12.09
CA SER A 342 -37.98 -9.06 11.23
C SER A 342 -37.44 -8.92 9.80
N ASN A 343 -38.03 -9.72 8.90
CA ASN A 343 -37.88 -9.61 7.45
C ASN A 343 -38.47 -8.29 6.95
N LYS A 344 -37.73 -7.22 6.96
CA LYS A 344 -37.98 -6.03 6.16
C LYS A 344 -36.66 -5.45 5.68
N SER A 345 -36.53 -5.40 4.36
CA SER A 345 -35.53 -4.65 3.63
C SER A 345 -35.67 -3.16 3.95
N GLU A 346 -35.01 -2.70 5.01
CA GLU A 346 -34.83 -1.28 5.26
C GLU A 346 -33.50 -0.85 4.66
N GLU A 347 -33.58 0.12 3.73
CA GLU A 347 -32.43 0.88 3.25
C GLU A 347 -31.70 1.47 4.46
N LEU A 348 -30.50 0.94 4.73
CA LEU A 348 -29.58 1.51 5.71
C LEU A 348 -29.09 2.86 5.21
N VAL A 349 -29.76 3.92 5.64
CA VAL A 349 -29.24 5.28 5.55
C VAL A 349 -28.02 5.37 6.47
N VAL A 350 -26.84 5.35 5.87
CA VAL A 350 -25.55 5.47 6.56
C VAL A 350 -25.41 6.90 7.06
N ASN A 351 -25.76 7.15 8.31
CA ASN A 351 -25.45 8.39 9.01
C ASN A 351 -24.10 8.28 9.74
N HIS A 352 -23.12 9.01 9.19
CA HIS A 352 -21.85 9.42 9.80
C HIS A 352 -20.90 8.39 10.41
N GLU A 353 -19.69 8.43 9.89
CA GLU A 353 -18.33 8.01 10.34
C GLU A 353 -18.16 6.88 11.39
N LYS A 354 -19.17 6.57 12.19
CA LYS A 354 -19.12 5.57 13.25
C LYS A 354 -19.72 4.20 12.88
N ASP A 355 -20.45 4.09 11.76
CA ASP A 355 -21.40 3.00 11.59
C ASP A 355 -20.95 1.86 10.69
N ILE A 356 -19.90 2.02 9.88
CA ILE A 356 -19.43 0.95 8.99
C ILE A 356 -18.78 -0.20 9.78
N ILE A 357 -18.20 0.10 10.94
CA ILE A 357 -17.49 -0.87 11.77
C ILE A 357 -18.35 -1.38 12.95
N LYS A 358 -19.37 -0.63 13.35
CA LYS A 358 -20.21 -0.94 14.53
C LYS A 358 -21.52 -1.67 14.25
N ALA A 359 -21.81 -2.08 13.03
CA ALA A 359 -22.96 -2.89 12.78
C ALA A 359 -22.77 -4.27 13.44
N LYS A 360 -23.22 -4.39 14.70
CA LYS A 360 -23.20 -5.63 15.47
C LYS A 360 -23.75 -6.78 14.62
N GLY A 361 -22.89 -7.78 14.35
CA GLY A 361 -23.30 -9.00 13.66
C GLY A 361 -23.19 -9.01 12.15
N LEU A 362 -22.69 -7.95 11.48
CA LEU A 362 -22.44 -7.99 10.05
C LEU A 362 -21.10 -8.70 9.76
N PRO A 363 -21.05 -9.55 8.71
CA PRO A 363 -19.80 -10.13 8.25
C PRO A 363 -18.86 -9.03 7.75
N GLY A 364 -17.55 -9.29 7.77
CA GLY A 364 -16.56 -8.42 7.15
C GLY A 364 -16.92 -8.13 5.67
N TYR A 365 -16.40 -7.05 5.11
CA TYR A 365 -16.61 -6.70 3.71
C TYR A 365 -16.20 -7.84 2.76
N LEU A 366 -15.11 -8.53 3.10
CA LEU A 366 -14.68 -9.79 2.50
C LEU A 366 -14.68 -10.88 3.57
N SER A 367 -14.82 -12.14 3.17
CA SER A 367 -14.61 -13.25 4.08
C SER A 367 -13.14 -13.38 4.48
N ARG A 368 -12.89 -13.88 5.72
CA ARG A 368 -11.53 -14.20 6.16
C ARG A 368 -10.80 -15.11 5.17
N GLN A 369 -11.49 -16.11 4.62
CA GLN A 369 -10.91 -17.04 3.66
C GLN A 369 -10.40 -16.31 2.42
N THR A 370 -11.16 -15.34 1.91
CA THR A 370 -10.76 -14.53 0.76
C THR A 370 -9.56 -13.66 1.09
N ILE A 371 -9.56 -12.98 2.25
CA ILE A 371 -8.42 -12.18 2.70
C ILE A 371 -7.14 -13.02 2.78
N VAL A 372 -7.18 -14.17 3.43
CA VAL A 372 -6.02 -15.06 3.58
C VAL A 372 -5.49 -15.49 2.20
N LYS A 373 -6.38 -15.81 1.23
CA LYS A 373 -5.96 -16.09 -0.14
C LYS A 373 -5.25 -14.91 -0.81
N THR A 374 -5.65 -13.68 -0.50
CA THR A 374 -4.97 -12.49 -1.06
C THR A 374 -3.60 -12.24 -0.44
N TRP A 375 -3.33 -12.81 0.73
CA TRP A 375 -2.05 -12.71 1.45
C TRP A 375 -1.14 -13.94 1.27
N ASP A 376 -1.52 -14.86 0.39
CA ASP A 376 -0.67 -15.98 0.01
C ASP A 376 0.57 -15.46 -0.74
N VAL A 377 1.73 -15.57 -0.09
CA VAL A 377 2.96 -14.94 -0.55
C VAL A 377 3.59 -15.69 -1.71
N ASN A 378 4.16 -14.93 -2.64
CA ASN A 378 5.07 -15.47 -3.62
C ASN A 378 6.50 -15.34 -3.10
N GLU A 379 7.15 -16.44 -2.76
CA GLU A 379 8.52 -16.45 -2.20
C GLU A 379 9.57 -15.79 -3.12
N LYS A 380 9.31 -15.76 -4.43
CA LYS A 380 10.17 -15.08 -5.41
C LYS A 380 10.03 -13.56 -5.35
N ALA A 381 8.93 -13.05 -4.80
CA ALA A 381 8.55 -11.66 -4.82
C ALA A 381 8.90 -10.95 -3.51
N LYS A 382 10.19 -10.72 -3.23
CA LYS A 382 10.65 -10.03 -2.02
C LYS A 382 10.25 -8.55 -2.03
N CYS A 383 9.76 -8.04 -0.92
CA CYS A 383 9.51 -6.61 -0.80
C CYS A 383 10.80 -5.85 -0.46
N SER A 384 10.89 -4.58 -0.88
CA SER A 384 12.13 -3.81 -0.78
C SER A 384 12.32 -3.11 0.57
N TRP A 385 11.26 -2.97 1.37
CA TRP A 385 11.30 -2.23 2.65
C TRP A 385 11.40 -3.11 3.88
N ASP A 386 11.16 -4.42 3.73
CA ASP A 386 11.38 -5.40 4.79
C ASP A 386 12.07 -6.64 4.22
N LYS A 387 13.18 -7.07 4.84
CA LYS A 387 13.99 -8.21 4.37
C LYS A 387 13.27 -9.56 4.46
N ASN A 388 12.26 -9.68 5.32
CA ASN A 388 11.47 -10.88 5.52
C ASN A 388 10.11 -10.79 4.84
N GLY A 389 9.79 -9.64 4.22
CA GLY A 389 8.53 -9.40 3.55
C GLY A 389 8.53 -9.88 2.10
N HIS A 390 7.39 -10.41 1.68
CA HIS A 390 7.16 -10.84 0.30
C HIS A 390 5.86 -10.24 -0.23
N PHE A 391 5.81 -10.02 -1.54
CA PHE A 391 4.56 -9.68 -2.18
C PHE A 391 3.66 -10.92 -2.32
N ALA A 392 2.40 -10.70 -2.01
CA ALA A 392 1.29 -11.58 -2.30
C ALA A 392 0.46 -11.00 -3.46
N LEU A 393 -0.87 -11.16 -3.46
CA LEU A 393 -1.72 -10.56 -4.48
C LEU A 393 -1.92 -9.06 -4.16
N GLY A 394 -1.00 -8.24 -4.65
CA GLY A 394 -1.01 -6.79 -4.45
C GLY A 394 -0.57 -6.31 -3.06
N TRP A 395 -0.48 -7.16 -2.06
CA TRP A 395 -0.06 -6.82 -0.70
C TRP A 395 1.39 -7.23 -0.46
N ALA A 396 2.09 -6.49 0.38
CA ALA A 396 3.31 -6.97 1.01
C ALA A 396 2.95 -7.55 2.38
N VAL A 397 3.34 -8.78 2.59
CA VAL A 397 3.09 -9.54 3.80
C VAL A 397 4.41 -9.82 4.50
N VAL A 398 4.48 -9.47 5.76
CA VAL A 398 5.64 -9.75 6.62
C VAL A 398 5.20 -10.75 7.68
N PRO A 399 5.72 -11.99 7.65
CA PRO A 399 5.33 -13.03 8.58
C PRO A 399 5.81 -12.74 10.00
N GLU A 400 5.10 -13.26 10.99
CA GLU A 400 5.59 -13.29 12.37
C GLU A 400 6.85 -14.16 12.45
N LYS A 401 7.81 -13.71 13.22
CA LYS A 401 9.00 -14.50 13.51
C LYS A 401 9.29 -14.43 15.01
N LYS A 402 9.00 -15.51 15.70
CA LYS A 402 9.40 -15.70 17.10
C LYS A 402 10.90 -15.97 17.13
N THR A 403 11.66 -15.14 17.81
CA THR A 403 13.11 -15.33 17.98
C THR A 403 13.37 -15.79 19.41
N ASN A 404 14.14 -16.89 19.55
CA ASN A 404 14.66 -17.30 20.84
C ASN A 404 15.81 -16.37 21.22
N GLY A 405 15.68 -15.62 22.32
CA GLY A 405 16.74 -14.77 22.87
C GLY A 405 16.47 -13.28 22.82
N CYS A 406 17.53 -12.46 22.90
CA CYS A 406 17.46 -10.99 23.03
C CYS A 406 17.04 -10.23 21.76
N CYS A 407 16.69 -10.90 20.68
CA CYS A 407 16.27 -10.24 19.44
C CYS A 407 14.80 -9.82 19.51
N GLN A 408 14.48 -8.66 18.95
CA GLN A 408 13.10 -8.22 18.84
C GLN A 408 12.29 -9.21 18.03
N GLU A 409 11.13 -9.61 18.55
CA GLU A 409 10.13 -10.40 17.82
C GLU A 409 9.65 -9.60 16.61
N GLN A 410 9.66 -10.25 15.44
CA GLN A 410 9.04 -9.67 14.27
C GLN A 410 7.55 -9.97 14.30
N ARG A 411 6.74 -8.91 14.30
CA ARG A 411 5.28 -9.02 14.27
C ARG A 411 4.81 -9.32 12.85
N PHE A 412 3.70 -10.06 12.77
CA PHE A 412 2.94 -10.18 11.53
C PHE A 412 2.32 -8.83 11.17
N TYR A 413 2.56 -8.36 9.96
CA TYR A 413 1.85 -7.20 9.43
C TYR A 413 1.73 -7.26 7.90
N ILE A 414 0.77 -6.54 7.40
CA ILE A 414 0.57 -6.32 5.97
C ILE A 414 0.69 -4.84 5.63
N SER A 415 1.20 -4.55 4.46
CA SER A 415 1.45 -3.17 4.07
C SER A 415 1.46 -2.98 2.57
N HIS A 416 1.35 -1.74 2.15
CA HIS A 416 1.79 -1.29 0.83
C HIS A 416 2.35 0.11 0.90
N THR A 417 3.36 0.38 0.07
CA THR A 417 3.93 1.72 -0.09
C THR A 417 3.54 2.31 -1.43
N GLY A 418 3.58 3.62 -1.53
CA GLY A 418 3.33 4.32 -2.78
C GLY A 418 4.43 5.30 -3.11
N GLY A 419 4.84 5.32 -4.38
CA GLY A 419 5.69 6.34 -4.97
C GLY A 419 5.05 6.84 -6.27
N ALA A 420 4.84 8.13 -6.38
CA ALA A 420 4.30 8.77 -7.57
C ALA A 420 5.07 10.07 -7.88
N VAL A 421 4.76 10.68 -9.01
CA VAL A 421 5.23 12.01 -9.33
C VAL A 421 4.75 12.96 -8.22
N GLY A 422 5.67 13.41 -7.39
CA GLY A 422 5.44 14.36 -6.31
C GLY A 422 4.79 13.81 -5.06
N ALA A 423 4.71 12.51 -4.86
CA ALA A 423 4.13 11.96 -3.64
C ALA A 423 4.75 10.64 -3.22
N SER A 424 4.74 10.40 -1.92
CA SER A 424 5.06 9.11 -1.31
C SER A 424 4.05 8.77 -0.23
N SER A 425 3.75 7.50 -0.05
CA SER A 425 2.74 7.04 0.90
C SER A 425 3.10 5.69 1.52
N ALA A 426 2.50 5.38 2.66
CA ALA A 426 2.53 4.07 3.28
C ALA A 426 1.19 3.79 3.96
N LEU A 427 0.74 2.55 3.85
CA LEU A 427 -0.36 1.98 4.62
C LEU A 427 0.16 0.72 5.30
N VAL A 428 0.01 0.65 6.61
CA VAL A 428 0.39 -0.50 7.43
C VAL A 428 -0.82 -0.96 8.23
N ILE A 429 -1.06 -2.25 8.26
CA ILE A 429 -2.09 -2.89 9.07
C ILE A 429 -1.37 -3.92 9.94
N LEU A 430 -1.42 -3.72 11.25
CA LEU A 430 -0.82 -4.58 12.27
C LEU A 430 -1.94 -5.23 13.09
N PRO A 431 -2.38 -6.45 12.71
CA PRO A 431 -3.38 -7.17 13.49
C PRO A 431 -2.85 -7.50 14.89
N ARG A 432 -3.69 -7.33 15.91
CA ARG A 432 -3.39 -7.82 17.24
C ARG A 432 -3.91 -9.25 17.33
N GLU A 433 -3.00 -10.21 17.42
CA GLU A 433 -3.36 -11.59 17.71
C GLU A 433 -3.39 -11.79 19.22
N GLY A 434 -4.57 -12.12 19.75
CA GLY A 434 -4.74 -12.58 21.12
C GLY A 434 -4.96 -14.08 21.12
N GLU A 435 -4.12 -14.85 21.79
CA GLU A 435 -4.43 -16.25 22.12
C GLU A 435 -5.72 -16.28 22.95
N GLY A 436 -6.78 -16.89 22.40
CA GLY A 436 -8.05 -17.08 23.10
C GLY A 436 -8.90 -15.82 23.31
N SER A 437 -8.57 -14.71 22.67
CA SER A 437 -9.34 -13.49 22.78
C SER A 437 -10.63 -13.58 21.97
N HIS A 438 -11.76 -13.58 22.68
CA HIS A 438 -13.11 -13.35 22.14
C HIS A 438 -13.33 -11.86 21.79
N THR A 439 -12.28 -11.18 21.28
CA THR A 439 -12.37 -9.77 20.94
C THR A 439 -13.23 -9.59 19.70
N VAL A 440 -14.16 -8.68 19.80
CA VAL A 440 -14.94 -8.25 18.64
C VAL A 440 -14.00 -7.51 17.69
N PRO A 441 -13.89 -7.92 16.40
CA PRO A 441 -13.08 -7.17 15.43
C PRO A 441 -13.61 -5.74 15.25
N PRO A 442 -12.76 -4.81 14.80
CA PRO A 442 -11.34 -4.98 14.51
C PRO A 442 -10.47 -4.85 15.76
N SER A 443 -9.36 -5.59 15.80
CA SER A 443 -8.35 -5.48 16.86
C SER A 443 -6.96 -5.34 16.25
N GLY A 444 -6.28 -4.24 16.53
CA GLY A 444 -4.97 -3.93 15.98
C GLY A 444 -4.78 -2.47 15.63
N VAL A 445 -3.69 -2.19 14.93
CA VAL A 445 -3.31 -0.82 14.57
C VAL A 445 -3.27 -0.65 13.05
N VAL A 446 -3.86 0.43 12.56
CA VAL A 446 -3.76 0.85 11.16
C VAL A 446 -3.08 2.20 11.11
N VAL A 447 -2.04 2.33 10.30
CA VAL A 447 -1.30 3.58 10.09
C VAL A 447 -1.28 3.96 8.63
N GLY A 448 -1.70 5.18 8.32
CA GLY A 448 -1.58 5.81 7.01
C GLY A 448 -0.69 7.03 7.06
N ILE A 449 0.28 7.13 6.13
CA ILE A 449 1.14 8.31 5.99
C ILE A 449 1.21 8.70 4.53
N ILE A 450 1.06 9.98 4.23
CA ILE A 450 1.20 10.54 2.88
C ILE A 450 2.03 11.81 2.93
N THR A 451 2.93 12.00 1.99
CA THR A 451 3.67 13.24 1.78
C THR A 451 3.58 13.70 0.33
N ASN A 452 3.58 15.01 0.10
CA ASN A 452 3.59 15.61 -1.22
C ASN A 452 5.01 15.78 -1.80
N LEU A 453 5.91 14.84 -1.50
CA LEU A 453 7.26 14.78 -2.03
C LEU A 453 7.55 13.39 -2.61
N SER A 454 8.19 13.35 -3.78
CA SER A 454 8.66 12.10 -4.41
C SER A 454 9.76 11.42 -3.59
N SER A 455 9.87 10.10 -3.73
CA SER A 455 11.03 9.29 -3.29
C SER A 455 11.31 9.32 -1.78
N VAL A 456 10.27 9.38 -0.95
CA VAL A 456 10.36 9.30 0.50
C VAL A 456 9.98 7.89 0.97
N GLY A 457 10.88 7.23 1.71
CA GLY A 457 10.64 5.90 2.29
C GLY A 457 9.84 5.99 3.59
N LEU A 458 8.54 5.66 3.57
CA LEU A 458 7.63 5.81 4.71
C LEU A 458 7.27 4.50 5.42
N ALA A 459 7.61 3.32 4.86
CA ALA A 459 7.20 2.04 5.42
C ALA A 459 7.70 1.82 6.86
N LYS A 460 9.01 2.06 7.08
CA LYS A 460 9.60 1.90 8.41
C LYS A 460 9.04 2.90 9.42
N VAL A 461 8.78 4.13 8.97
CA VAL A 461 8.16 5.18 9.79
C VAL A 461 6.77 4.76 10.22
N ALA A 462 5.96 4.24 9.29
CA ALA A 462 4.62 3.75 9.61
C ALA A 462 4.63 2.57 10.59
N MET A 463 5.60 1.65 10.47
CA MET A 463 5.79 0.55 11.42
C MET A 463 6.27 1.04 12.79
N GLU A 464 7.21 1.99 12.84
CA GLU A 464 7.68 2.60 14.08
C GLU A 464 6.51 3.24 14.84
N ILE A 465 5.66 3.98 14.13
CA ILE A 465 4.45 4.57 14.69
C ILE A 465 3.46 3.47 15.12
N ALA A 466 3.19 2.46 14.29
CA ALA A 466 2.26 1.38 14.65
C ALA A 466 2.66 0.70 15.96
N ALA A 467 3.95 0.44 16.16
CA ALA A 467 4.48 -0.16 17.39
C ALA A 467 4.27 0.71 18.64
N LEU A 468 4.18 2.04 18.51
CA LEU A 468 3.89 2.92 19.64
C LEU A 468 2.47 2.77 20.16
N PHE A 469 1.53 2.41 19.26
CA PHE A 469 0.10 2.27 19.60
C PHE A 469 -0.32 0.84 19.91
N GLU A 470 0.55 -0.14 19.76
CA GLU A 470 0.21 -1.55 19.94
C GLU A 470 -0.27 -1.89 21.35
N ASP A 471 0.41 -1.34 22.37
CA ASP A 471 0.13 -1.58 23.78
C ASP A 471 -0.71 -0.45 24.42
N VAL A 472 -1.23 0.48 23.63
CA VAL A 472 -2.07 1.58 24.15
C VAL A 472 -3.44 1.04 24.52
N PRO A 473 -3.84 1.12 25.80
CA PRO A 473 -5.19 0.77 26.21
C PRO A 473 -6.19 1.76 25.63
N MET A 474 -7.16 1.29 24.86
CA MET A 474 -8.27 2.14 24.46
C MET A 474 -9.16 2.43 25.67
N PRO A 475 -9.62 3.68 25.83
CA PRO A 475 -10.59 3.98 26.86
C PRO A 475 -11.83 3.12 26.62
N ILE A 476 -12.21 2.34 27.63
CA ILE A 476 -13.47 1.59 27.63
C ILE A 476 -14.56 2.63 27.43
N GLN A 477 -15.19 2.65 26.26
CA GLN A 477 -16.33 3.55 26.03
C GLN A 477 -17.36 3.21 27.11
N GLY A 478 -17.64 4.19 27.99
CA GLY A 478 -18.47 4.04 29.17
C GLY A 478 -19.80 3.37 28.85
N LYS A 479 -20.20 2.53 29.80
CA LYS A 479 -21.52 1.89 29.89
C LYS A 479 -22.61 2.93 29.83
#